data_0471cdf939e88129797bb15f8b0579c3
#
_entry.id   0471cdf939e88129797bb15f8b0579c3
#
_cell.length_a   1.000
_cell.length_b   1.000
_cell.length_c   1.000
_cell.angle_alpha   90.00
_cell.angle_beta   90.00
_cell.angle_gamma   90.00
#
_symmetry.space_group_name_H-M   'P 1'
#
loop_
_entity.id
_entity.type
_entity.pdbx_description
1 polymer ?
#
loop_
_entity_poly.entity_id
_entity_poly.type
_entity_poly.pdbx_seq_one_letter_code
_entity_poly.pdbx_strand_id
1 'polypeptide(L)'
;MDKMKRMQELVELLNKAGKAYYQDAQEIMSNYEYDALYDELKGLEEELGTVMASSPTVNVGYEVLSELPKERHESPMLSLDKTKEVARLKEFVGDQMAVISWKMDGLTIVLTYRDGELFKAVTRGNGEVGEVITNNAKVFKNVPLHIPYKGELILRGEAVIGYKDFERINEEIDDVDAKYKNPRNLCSGSVRQLNNQITAKRNVMFLSLIHISEPTRRRGI
;
A
#
# COMPACT_ATOMS: atom_id res chain seq x y z
N MET A 1 -10.11 -25.72 -10.28
CA MET A 1 -9.82 -24.40 -10.84
C MET A 1 -9.13 -23.59 -9.75
N ASP A 2 -8.02 -22.94 -10.02
CA ASP A 2 -7.34 -22.12 -9.03
C ASP A 2 -8.24 -20.90 -8.72
N LYS A 3 -8.71 -20.81 -7.47
CA LYS A 3 -9.62 -19.76 -7.01
C LYS A 3 -9.01 -18.36 -7.16
N MET A 4 -7.70 -18.25 -6.97
CA MET A 4 -7.00 -16.99 -7.17
C MET A 4 -7.03 -16.57 -8.64
N LYS A 5 -6.80 -17.49 -9.56
CA LYS A 5 -6.87 -17.22 -11.00
C LYS A 5 -8.29 -16.82 -11.41
N ARG A 6 -9.30 -17.51 -10.86
CA ARG A 6 -10.70 -17.16 -11.13
C ARG A 6 -11.05 -15.76 -10.65
N MET A 7 -10.57 -15.38 -9.46
CA MET A 7 -10.75 -14.04 -8.93
C MET A 7 -10.11 -12.97 -9.84
N GLN A 8 -8.91 -13.21 -10.38
CA GLN A 8 -8.24 -12.31 -11.34
C GLN A 8 -9.07 -12.14 -12.62
N GLU A 9 -9.53 -13.25 -13.20
CA GLU A 9 -10.38 -13.24 -14.39
C GLU A 9 -11.67 -12.42 -14.18
N LEU A 10 -12.31 -12.58 -13.02
CA LEU A 10 -13.52 -11.82 -12.68
C LEU A 10 -13.23 -10.33 -12.52
N VAL A 11 -12.15 -9.96 -11.86
CA VAL A 11 -11.73 -8.55 -11.70
C VAL A 11 -11.49 -7.90 -13.07
N GLU A 12 -10.76 -8.55 -13.97
CA GLU A 12 -10.50 -8.04 -15.32
C GLU A 12 -11.81 -7.89 -16.13
N LEU A 13 -12.68 -8.90 -16.09
CA LEU A 13 -13.93 -8.92 -16.82
C LEU A 13 -14.91 -7.83 -16.36
N LEU A 14 -15.09 -7.72 -15.03
CA LEU A 14 -16.00 -6.73 -14.45
C LEU A 14 -15.51 -5.31 -14.62
N ASN A 15 -14.18 -5.07 -14.50
CA ASN A 15 -13.60 -3.75 -14.80
C ASN A 15 -13.77 -3.37 -16.27
N LYS A 16 -13.59 -4.31 -17.20
CA LYS A 16 -13.83 -4.09 -18.62
C LYS A 16 -15.29 -3.76 -18.89
N ALA A 17 -16.23 -4.49 -18.26
CA ALA A 17 -17.65 -4.23 -18.40
C ALA A 17 -18.04 -2.87 -17.84
N GLY A 18 -17.56 -2.52 -16.65
CA GLY A 18 -17.80 -1.22 -16.03
C GLY A 18 -17.26 -0.08 -16.89
N LYS A 19 -16.04 -0.21 -17.43
CA LYS A 19 -15.47 0.79 -18.33
C LYS A 19 -16.30 0.99 -19.59
N ALA A 20 -16.69 -0.11 -20.25
CA ALA A 20 -17.51 -0.06 -21.46
C ALA A 20 -18.86 0.63 -21.19
N TYR A 21 -19.50 0.31 -20.08
CA TYR A 21 -20.80 0.89 -19.70
C TYR A 21 -20.69 2.39 -19.38
N TYR A 22 -19.74 2.79 -18.50
CA TYR A 22 -19.67 4.18 -18.01
C TYR A 22 -18.91 5.14 -18.92
N GLN A 23 -17.93 4.67 -19.69
CA GLN A 23 -17.09 5.52 -20.54
C GLN A 23 -17.47 5.45 -22.03
N ASP A 24 -17.79 4.24 -22.51
CA ASP A 24 -18.01 4.01 -23.94
C ASP A 24 -19.51 3.90 -24.29
N ALA A 25 -20.40 3.99 -23.30
CA ALA A 25 -21.85 3.79 -23.44
C ALA A 25 -22.21 2.47 -24.17
N GLN A 26 -21.39 1.42 -23.97
CA GLN A 26 -21.58 0.09 -24.55
C GLN A 26 -21.88 -0.93 -23.46
N GLU A 27 -22.93 -1.69 -23.66
CA GLU A 27 -23.30 -2.82 -22.81
C GLU A 27 -22.69 -4.11 -23.38
N ILE A 28 -21.61 -4.61 -22.73
CA ILE A 28 -20.92 -5.85 -23.16
C ILE A 28 -21.41 -7.10 -22.42
N MET A 29 -22.21 -6.91 -21.36
CA MET A 29 -22.94 -7.95 -20.63
C MET A 29 -24.19 -7.35 -20.01
N SER A 30 -25.21 -8.16 -19.75
CA SER A 30 -26.42 -7.70 -19.07
C SER A 30 -26.16 -7.34 -17.60
N ASN A 31 -26.98 -6.46 -17.03
CA ASN A 31 -26.89 -6.11 -15.60
C ASN A 31 -27.02 -7.35 -14.71
N TYR A 32 -27.86 -8.31 -15.09
CA TYR A 32 -28.03 -9.56 -14.35
C TYR A 32 -26.76 -10.43 -14.35
N GLU A 33 -26.07 -10.53 -15.49
CA GLU A 33 -24.80 -11.24 -15.61
C GLU A 33 -23.70 -10.52 -14.81
N TYR A 34 -23.66 -9.18 -14.88
CA TYR A 34 -22.71 -8.38 -14.09
C TYR A 34 -22.89 -8.63 -12.60
N ASP A 35 -24.11 -8.56 -12.10
CA ASP A 35 -24.42 -8.76 -10.68
C ASP A 35 -24.05 -10.17 -10.21
N ALA A 36 -24.35 -11.20 -11.02
CA ALA A 36 -23.99 -12.58 -10.70
C ALA A 36 -22.47 -12.81 -10.61
N LEU A 37 -21.71 -12.23 -11.54
CA LEU A 37 -20.25 -12.30 -11.55
C LEU A 37 -19.63 -11.44 -10.42
N TYR A 38 -20.26 -10.33 -10.08
CA TYR A 38 -19.86 -9.48 -8.97
C TYR A 38 -20.04 -10.20 -7.62
N ASP A 39 -21.18 -10.91 -7.43
CA ASP A 39 -21.44 -11.71 -6.24
C ASP A 39 -20.49 -12.92 -6.15
N GLU A 40 -20.15 -13.56 -7.29
CA GLU A 40 -19.12 -14.62 -7.35
C GLU A 40 -17.75 -14.07 -6.90
N LEU A 41 -17.36 -12.89 -7.42
CA LEU A 41 -16.10 -12.25 -7.04
C LEU A 41 -16.06 -11.96 -5.55
N LYS A 42 -17.13 -11.38 -5.01
CA LYS A 42 -17.23 -11.05 -3.58
C LYS A 42 -17.13 -12.30 -2.70
N GLY A 43 -17.78 -13.38 -3.09
CA GLY A 43 -17.69 -14.67 -2.38
C GLY A 43 -16.26 -15.25 -2.39
N LEU A 44 -15.55 -15.13 -3.52
CA LEU A 44 -14.13 -15.56 -3.61
C LEU A 44 -13.21 -14.69 -2.76
N GLU A 45 -13.43 -13.37 -2.72
CA GLU A 45 -12.68 -12.45 -1.89
C GLU A 45 -12.86 -12.74 -0.40
N GLU A 46 -14.09 -13.02 0.03
CA GLU A 46 -14.39 -13.44 1.41
C GLU A 46 -13.74 -14.79 1.75
N GLU A 47 -13.84 -15.78 0.85
CA GLU A 47 -13.28 -17.11 1.07
C GLU A 47 -11.74 -17.11 1.11
N LEU A 48 -11.10 -16.32 0.25
CA LEU A 48 -9.64 -16.20 0.20
C LEU A 48 -9.09 -15.23 1.26
N GLY A 49 -9.97 -14.48 1.94
CA GLY A 49 -9.60 -13.46 2.90
C GLY A 49 -8.76 -12.34 2.29
N THR A 50 -8.94 -12.07 0.99
CA THR A 50 -8.10 -11.13 0.25
C THR A 50 -8.90 -10.47 -0.87
N VAL A 51 -8.58 -9.19 -1.12
CA VAL A 51 -9.20 -8.38 -2.18
C VAL A 51 -8.09 -7.76 -3.02
N MET A 52 -8.21 -7.86 -4.34
CA MET A 52 -7.27 -7.20 -5.25
C MET A 52 -7.49 -5.69 -5.25
N ALA A 53 -6.42 -4.91 -5.29
CA ALA A 53 -6.52 -3.44 -5.32
C ALA A 53 -7.29 -2.91 -6.55
N SER A 54 -7.29 -3.67 -7.65
CA SER A 54 -8.03 -3.37 -8.88
C SER A 54 -9.46 -3.93 -8.88
N SER A 55 -9.91 -4.62 -7.82
CA SER A 55 -11.23 -5.23 -7.78
C SER A 55 -12.35 -4.18 -7.88
N PRO A 56 -13.38 -4.41 -8.70
CA PRO A 56 -14.54 -3.54 -8.74
C PRO A 56 -15.35 -3.54 -7.44
N THR A 57 -15.16 -4.53 -6.57
CA THR A 57 -15.80 -4.57 -5.24
C THR A 57 -15.24 -3.48 -4.32
N VAL A 58 -14.03 -2.97 -4.61
CA VAL A 58 -13.37 -1.88 -3.87
C VAL A 58 -13.13 -0.63 -4.70
N ASN A 59 -13.45 -0.62 -5.99
CA ASN A 59 -13.07 0.44 -6.93
C ASN A 59 -14.20 1.33 -7.44
N VAL A 60 -15.40 1.16 -6.99
CA VAL A 60 -16.49 2.10 -7.34
C VAL A 60 -16.44 3.28 -6.39
N GLY A 61 -15.56 4.22 -6.70
CA GLY A 61 -15.38 5.40 -5.86
C GLY A 61 -14.52 5.14 -4.61
N TYR A 62 -14.53 6.09 -3.71
CA TYR A 62 -13.84 6.01 -2.44
C TYR A 62 -14.63 5.12 -1.46
N GLU A 63 -13.98 4.12 -0.91
CA GLU A 63 -14.60 3.16 -0.01
C GLU A 63 -14.47 3.61 1.45
N VAL A 64 -15.55 3.40 2.21
CA VAL A 64 -15.55 3.57 3.68
C VAL A 64 -15.62 2.19 4.30
N LEU A 65 -14.53 1.78 4.93
CA LEU A 65 -14.45 0.53 5.69
C LEU A 65 -15.05 0.70 7.08
N SER A 66 -15.59 -0.37 7.66
CA SER A 66 -16.04 -0.38 9.05
C SER A 66 -14.85 -0.48 10.03
N GLU A 67 -13.79 -1.21 9.62
CA GLU A 67 -12.55 -1.40 10.38
C GLU A 67 -11.40 -1.77 9.45
N LEU A 68 -10.17 -1.72 9.95
CA LEU A 68 -9.00 -2.21 9.24
C LEU A 68 -8.72 -3.66 9.68
N PRO A 69 -8.79 -4.63 8.76
CA PRO A 69 -8.42 -6.01 9.06
C PRO A 69 -6.97 -6.10 9.54
N LYS A 70 -6.66 -7.09 10.36
CA LYS A 70 -5.30 -7.36 10.83
C LYS A 70 -4.74 -8.62 10.17
N GLU A 71 -3.47 -8.58 9.82
CA GLU A 71 -2.79 -9.71 9.21
C GLU A 71 -1.42 -9.94 9.84
N ARG A 72 -1.04 -11.22 9.97
CA ARG A 72 0.28 -11.61 10.44
C ARG A 72 1.28 -11.57 9.29
N HIS A 73 2.46 -10.98 9.54
CA HIS A 73 3.56 -11.00 8.60
C HIS A 73 4.15 -12.41 8.46
N GLU A 74 4.51 -12.79 7.24
CA GLU A 74 5.20 -14.06 6.97
C GLU A 74 6.57 -14.15 7.67
N SER A 75 7.23 -13.01 7.81
CA SER A 75 8.48 -12.88 8.56
C SER A 75 8.40 -11.67 9.48
N PRO A 76 8.87 -11.76 10.73
CA PRO A 76 8.87 -10.64 11.65
C PRO A 76 9.57 -9.41 11.08
N MET A 77 8.99 -8.24 11.31
CA MET A 77 9.56 -6.95 10.92
C MET A 77 10.40 -6.40 12.07
N LEU A 78 11.62 -6.91 12.18
CA LEU A 78 12.55 -6.55 13.24
C LEU A 78 13.00 -5.09 13.11
N SER A 79 13.39 -4.50 14.25
CA SER A 79 14.08 -3.21 14.28
C SER A 79 15.56 -3.43 14.02
N LEU A 80 16.18 -2.49 13.30
CA LEU A 80 17.62 -2.45 13.14
C LEU A 80 18.27 -1.87 14.40
N ASP A 81 19.49 -2.28 14.67
CA ASP A 81 20.32 -1.68 15.71
C ASP A 81 20.54 -0.19 15.43
N LYS A 82 20.74 0.56 16.50
CA LYS A 82 20.98 1.99 16.45
C LYS A 82 22.12 2.37 17.38
N THR A 83 22.94 3.30 16.94
CA THR A 83 24.00 3.87 17.77
C THR A 83 24.12 5.38 17.56
N LYS A 84 24.59 6.09 18.58
CA LYS A 84 25.05 7.48 18.51
C LYS A 84 26.58 7.58 18.55
N GLU A 85 27.26 6.45 18.74
CA GLU A 85 28.70 6.37 18.91
C GLU A 85 29.38 6.14 17.56
N VAL A 86 30.24 7.07 17.17
CA VAL A 86 31.00 6.99 15.91
C VAL A 86 31.92 5.77 15.89
N ALA A 87 32.48 5.38 17.05
CA ALA A 87 33.33 4.19 17.15
C ALA A 87 32.58 2.91 16.76
N ARG A 88 31.37 2.71 17.27
CA ARG A 88 30.51 1.57 16.92
C ARG A 88 30.10 1.56 15.45
N LEU A 89 29.84 2.75 14.88
CA LEU A 89 29.54 2.85 13.46
C LEU A 89 30.75 2.46 12.60
N LYS A 90 31.97 2.90 12.98
CA LYS A 90 33.21 2.49 12.30
C LYS A 90 33.44 0.98 12.38
N GLU A 91 33.24 0.40 13.56
CA GLU A 91 33.36 -1.04 13.78
C GLU A 91 32.35 -1.82 12.92
N PHE A 92 31.09 -1.37 12.85
CA PHE A 92 30.07 -1.97 12.01
C PHE A 92 30.39 -1.91 10.51
N VAL A 93 30.92 -0.79 10.04
CA VAL A 93 31.28 -0.60 8.63
C VAL A 93 32.56 -1.38 8.29
N GLY A 94 33.53 -1.44 9.21
CA GLY A 94 34.85 -2.04 8.95
C GLY A 94 35.50 -1.44 7.71
N ASP A 95 36.06 -2.30 6.85
CA ASP A 95 36.72 -1.92 5.59
C ASP A 95 35.76 -1.89 4.39
N GLN A 96 34.43 -2.03 4.63
CA GLN A 96 33.44 -2.03 3.56
C GLN A 96 33.05 -0.63 3.15
N MET A 97 32.68 -0.49 1.87
CA MET A 97 32.03 0.73 1.40
C MET A 97 30.63 0.85 2.01
N ALA A 98 30.34 1.97 2.65
CA ALA A 98 29.06 2.27 3.27
C ALA A 98 28.38 3.46 2.60
N VAL A 99 27.05 3.42 2.55
CA VAL A 99 26.23 4.52 2.08
C VAL A 99 25.47 5.10 3.28
N ILE A 100 25.53 6.41 3.42
CA ILE A 100 24.77 7.14 4.43
C ILE A 100 23.54 7.75 3.75
N SER A 101 22.37 7.53 4.32
CA SER A 101 21.12 8.10 3.85
C SER A 101 20.29 8.69 4.98
N TRP A 102 19.37 9.56 4.63
CA TRP A 102 18.37 10.04 5.58
C TRP A 102 17.47 8.89 6.02
N LYS A 103 17.26 8.76 7.33
CA LYS A 103 16.22 7.89 7.86
C LYS A 103 14.90 8.64 7.85
N MET A 104 14.06 8.33 6.88
CA MET A 104 12.74 8.92 6.79
C MET A 104 11.88 8.53 8.00
N ASP A 105 11.08 9.45 8.46
CA ASP A 105 10.20 9.29 9.62
C ASP A 105 8.74 9.32 9.18
N GLY A 106 8.13 8.16 9.10
CA GLY A 106 6.76 7.96 8.64
C GLY A 106 6.13 6.71 9.27
N LEU A 107 5.47 5.92 8.48
CA LEU A 107 4.88 4.64 8.88
C LEU A 107 5.44 3.52 8.00
N THR A 108 6.09 2.54 8.60
CA THR A 108 6.61 1.40 7.85
C THR A 108 5.46 0.54 7.33
N ILE A 109 5.50 0.24 6.03
CA ILE A 109 4.52 -0.61 5.35
C ILE A 109 5.20 -1.63 4.44
N VAL A 110 4.48 -2.70 4.16
CA VAL A 110 4.85 -3.73 3.19
C VAL A 110 3.84 -3.70 2.06
N LEU A 111 4.33 -3.53 0.83
CA LEU A 111 3.53 -3.70 -0.38
C LEU A 111 3.84 -5.07 -0.99
N THR A 112 2.82 -5.82 -1.34
CA THR A 112 2.95 -7.08 -2.07
C THR A 112 2.29 -6.92 -3.43
N TYR A 113 3.06 -7.19 -4.48
CA TYR A 113 2.55 -7.32 -5.84
C TYR A 113 2.56 -8.79 -6.23
N ARG A 114 1.54 -9.22 -6.96
CA ARG A 114 1.47 -10.54 -7.57
C ARG A 114 1.12 -10.40 -9.05
N ASP A 115 1.94 -11.01 -9.88
CA ASP A 115 1.79 -11.00 -11.34
C ASP A 115 1.57 -9.61 -11.95
N GLY A 116 2.17 -8.61 -11.33
CA GLY A 116 2.11 -7.22 -11.76
C GLY A 116 1.02 -6.38 -11.11
N GLU A 117 0.15 -6.96 -10.29
CA GLU A 117 -0.94 -6.26 -9.60
C GLU A 117 -0.55 -5.94 -8.15
N LEU A 118 -0.93 -4.74 -7.66
CA LEU A 118 -0.87 -4.45 -6.22
C LEU A 118 -1.88 -5.34 -5.49
N PHE A 119 -1.37 -6.40 -4.89
CA PHE A 119 -2.18 -7.41 -4.23
C PHE A 119 -2.56 -7.00 -2.82
N LYS A 120 -1.59 -6.48 -2.04
CA LYS A 120 -1.78 -6.21 -0.62
C LYS A 120 -0.82 -5.12 -0.12
N ALA A 121 -1.30 -4.36 0.87
CA ALA A 121 -0.48 -3.45 1.66
C ALA A 121 -0.78 -3.63 3.14
N VAL A 122 0.25 -3.79 3.98
CA VAL A 122 0.12 -4.04 5.42
C VAL A 122 1.06 -3.13 6.19
N THR A 123 0.59 -2.51 7.28
CA THR A 123 1.46 -1.73 8.17
C THR A 123 2.38 -2.67 8.96
N ARG A 124 3.52 -2.15 9.44
CA ARG A 124 4.41 -2.93 10.31
C ARG A 124 3.68 -3.45 11.57
N GLY A 125 2.77 -2.65 12.14
CA GLY A 125 2.13 -2.95 13.42
C GLY A 125 3.16 -3.14 14.53
N ASN A 126 3.01 -4.20 15.31
CA ASN A 126 3.97 -4.58 16.36
C ASN A 126 5.19 -5.36 15.85
N GLY A 127 5.29 -5.56 14.55
CA GLY A 127 6.34 -6.35 13.90
C GLY A 127 5.92 -7.79 13.55
N GLU A 128 4.89 -8.32 14.17
CA GLU A 128 4.32 -9.63 13.85
C GLU A 128 2.95 -9.52 13.16
N VAL A 129 2.13 -8.58 13.62
CA VAL A 129 0.77 -8.33 13.10
C VAL A 129 0.64 -6.86 12.73
N GLY A 130 0.20 -6.60 11.52
CA GLY A 130 -0.09 -5.27 10.99
C GLY A 130 -1.53 -5.13 10.55
N GLU A 131 -1.93 -3.91 10.23
CA GLU A 131 -3.24 -3.57 9.69
C GLU A 131 -3.19 -3.61 8.16
N VAL A 132 -4.18 -4.24 7.55
CA VAL A 132 -4.32 -4.26 6.09
C VAL A 132 -4.84 -2.90 5.63
N ILE A 133 -4.04 -2.22 4.83
CA ILE A 133 -4.29 -0.85 4.37
C ILE A 133 -4.29 -0.75 2.84
N THR A 134 -4.56 -1.85 2.15
CA THR A 134 -4.54 -1.91 0.69
C THR A 134 -5.44 -0.85 0.07
N ASN A 135 -6.63 -0.63 0.65
CA ASN A 135 -7.55 0.40 0.21
C ASN A 135 -6.93 1.82 0.26
N ASN A 136 -6.11 2.10 1.26
CA ASN A 136 -5.40 3.37 1.36
C ASN A 136 -4.16 3.41 0.47
N ALA A 137 -3.41 2.32 0.38
CA ALA A 137 -2.18 2.27 -0.41
C ALA A 137 -2.42 2.50 -1.91
N LYS A 138 -3.57 2.07 -2.44
CA LYS A 138 -3.93 2.28 -3.85
C LYS A 138 -4.10 3.75 -4.25
N VAL A 139 -4.29 4.65 -3.30
CA VAL A 139 -4.40 6.10 -3.53
C VAL A 139 -3.15 6.88 -3.12
N PHE A 140 -2.06 6.19 -2.81
CA PHE A 140 -0.77 6.85 -2.59
C PHE A 140 -0.25 7.43 -3.90
N LYS A 141 0.36 8.62 -3.80
CA LYS A 141 0.75 9.42 -4.96
C LYS A 141 1.70 8.70 -5.93
N ASN A 142 2.54 7.78 -5.44
CA ASN A 142 3.58 7.12 -6.21
C ASN A 142 3.55 5.58 -6.13
N VAL A 143 2.46 4.99 -5.69
CA VAL A 143 2.27 3.53 -5.70
C VAL A 143 1.46 3.15 -6.93
N PRO A 144 2.08 2.53 -7.96
CA PRO A 144 1.35 2.07 -9.12
C PRO A 144 0.50 0.85 -8.75
N LEU A 145 -0.72 0.77 -9.30
CA LEU A 145 -1.58 -0.42 -9.13
C LEU A 145 -1.06 -1.58 -9.99
N HIS A 146 -0.40 -1.26 -11.11
CA HIS A 146 0.13 -2.24 -12.06
C HIS A 146 1.62 -1.99 -12.32
N ILE A 147 2.40 -3.06 -12.32
CA ILE A 147 3.83 -3.06 -12.65
C ILE A 147 4.14 -4.15 -13.70
N PRO A 148 5.18 -4.01 -14.51
CA PRO A 148 5.50 -4.99 -15.55
C PRO A 148 6.08 -6.31 -15.01
N TYR A 149 6.52 -6.35 -13.75
CA TYR A 149 7.10 -7.53 -13.14
C TYR A 149 6.06 -8.65 -12.96
N LYS A 150 6.40 -9.88 -13.37
CA LYS A 150 5.59 -11.08 -13.17
C LYS A 150 6.17 -11.93 -12.05
N GLY A 151 5.28 -12.53 -11.25
CA GLY A 151 5.63 -13.23 -10.02
C GLY A 151 5.34 -12.39 -8.78
N GLU A 152 5.80 -12.83 -7.63
CA GLU A 152 5.61 -12.14 -6.36
C GLU A 152 6.74 -11.15 -6.09
N LEU A 153 6.39 -9.89 -5.79
CA LEU A 153 7.31 -8.84 -5.38
C LEU A 153 6.85 -8.24 -4.06
N ILE A 154 7.70 -8.33 -3.04
CA ILE A 154 7.46 -7.77 -1.72
C ILE A 154 8.39 -6.57 -1.52
N LEU A 155 7.81 -5.39 -1.32
CA LEU A 155 8.54 -4.16 -1.07
C LEU A 155 8.30 -3.69 0.37
N ARG A 156 9.36 -3.49 1.11
CA ARG A 156 9.32 -2.85 2.44
C ARG A 156 9.79 -1.40 2.31
N GLY A 157 9.07 -0.50 2.94
CA GLY A 157 9.41 0.91 2.87
C GLY A 157 8.63 1.74 3.89
N GLU A 158 8.76 3.05 3.75
CA GLU A 158 8.17 4.01 4.65
C GLU A 158 7.13 4.85 3.92
N ALA A 159 5.90 4.87 4.42
CA ALA A 159 4.90 5.84 4.00
C ALA A 159 5.19 7.17 4.67
N VAL A 160 5.24 8.23 3.89
CA VAL A 160 5.59 9.59 4.34
C VAL A 160 4.68 10.65 3.76
N ILE A 161 4.59 11.79 4.42
CA ILE A 161 3.97 13.02 3.90
C ILE A 161 5.02 14.13 3.94
N GLY A 162 5.13 14.90 2.85
CA GLY A 162 6.06 16.01 2.77
C GLY A 162 5.65 17.19 3.67
N TYR A 163 6.63 18.00 4.11
CA TYR A 163 6.37 19.14 5.00
C TYR A 163 5.36 20.14 4.43
N LYS A 164 5.40 20.41 3.11
CA LYS A 164 4.45 21.31 2.46
C LYS A 164 2.99 20.83 2.58
N ASP A 165 2.77 19.53 2.41
CA ASP A 165 1.43 18.95 2.55
C ASP A 165 1.01 18.91 4.02
N PHE A 166 1.94 18.66 4.93
CA PHE A 166 1.71 18.70 6.37
C PHE A 166 1.27 20.10 6.84
N GLU A 167 1.98 21.15 6.41
CA GLU A 167 1.66 22.54 6.75
C GLU A 167 0.28 22.90 6.21
N ARG A 168 0.03 22.67 4.92
CA ARG A 168 -1.28 22.93 4.29
C ARG A 168 -2.43 22.23 5.02
N ILE A 169 -2.27 20.94 5.34
CA ILE A 169 -3.33 20.17 6.01
C ILE A 169 -3.57 20.69 7.43
N ASN A 170 -2.53 21.08 8.16
CA ASN A 170 -2.69 21.65 9.49
C ASN A 170 -3.30 23.04 9.46
N GLU A 171 -3.09 23.83 8.41
CA GLU A 171 -3.74 25.13 8.23
C GLU A 171 -5.26 24.98 8.03
N GLU A 172 -5.69 23.92 7.38
CA GLU A 172 -7.10 23.59 7.15
C GLU A 172 -7.85 23.09 8.42
N ILE A 173 -7.13 22.83 9.52
CA ILE A 173 -7.70 22.39 10.81
C ILE A 173 -7.89 23.59 11.71
N ASP A 174 -9.13 23.97 11.97
CA ASP A 174 -9.49 25.13 12.82
C ASP A 174 -9.15 24.88 14.29
N ASP A 175 -9.40 23.67 14.78
CA ASP A 175 -9.12 23.31 16.17
C ASP A 175 -7.62 23.07 16.38
N VAL A 176 -7.00 23.92 17.17
CA VAL A 176 -5.56 23.88 17.47
C VAL A 176 -5.15 22.57 18.15
N ASP A 177 -6.00 22.02 19.01
CA ASP A 177 -5.72 20.78 19.73
C ASP A 177 -5.85 19.54 18.81
N ALA A 178 -6.58 19.66 17.70
CA ALA A 178 -6.71 18.62 16.68
C ALA A 178 -5.57 18.61 15.65
N LYS A 179 -4.69 19.62 15.64
CA LYS A 179 -3.56 19.70 14.72
C LYS A 179 -2.54 18.59 14.94
N TYR A 180 -2.02 18.08 13.85
CA TYR A 180 -0.96 17.06 13.91
C TYR A 180 0.36 17.69 14.37
N LYS A 181 1.07 17.01 15.28
CA LYS A 181 2.33 17.51 15.86
C LYS A 181 3.51 17.42 14.90
N ASN A 182 3.48 16.47 13.96
CA ASN A 182 4.54 16.26 12.98
C ASN A 182 4.03 15.46 11.76
N PRO A 183 4.77 15.46 10.64
CA PRO A 183 4.39 14.73 9.43
C PRO A 183 4.18 13.22 9.63
N ARG A 184 4.94 12.58 10.54
CA ARG A 184 4.77 11.17 10.88
C ARG A 184 3.40 10.87 11.47
N ASN A 185 2.95 11.69 12.43
CA ASN A 185 1.63 11.51 13.05
C ASN A 185 0.50 11.70 12.04
N LEU A 186 0.62 12.71 11.17
CA LEU A 186 -0.31 12.92 10.07
C LEU A 186 -0.30 11.73 9.11
N CYS A 187 0.87 11.22 8.72
CA CYS A 187 1.00 10.07 7.84
C CYS A 187 0.37 8.81 8.46
N SER A 188 0.67 8.52 9.72
CA SER A 188 0.11 7.38 10.44
C SER A 188 -1.42 7.44 10.52
N GLY A 189 -1.98 8.61 10.80
CA GLY A 189 -3.43 8.82 10.78
C GLY A 189 -4.03 8.74 9.37
N SER A 190 -3.28 9.17 8.35
CA SER A 190 -3.74 9.16 6.95
C SER A 190 -3.80 7.74 6.38
N VAL A 191 -2.78 6.93 6.67
CA VAL A 191 -2.68 5.55 6.18
C VAL A 191 -3.75 4.64 6.81
N ARG A 192 -4.25 4.99 7.97
CA ARG A 192 -5.26 4.22 8.71
C ARG A 192 -6.70 4.75 8.55
N GLN A 193 -6.95 5.62 7.57
CA GLN A 193 -8.30 6.10 7.32
C GLN A 193 -9.20 4.97 6.83
N LEU A 194 -10.41 4.90 7.36
CA LEU A 194 -11.43 3.97 6.86
C LEU A 194 -11.97 4.41 5.50
N ASN A 195 -12.00 5.72 5.26
CA ASN A 195 -12.31 6.31 3.96
C ASN A 195 -11.02 6.77 3.28
N ASN A 196 -10.63 6.08 2.20
CA ASN A 196 -9.40 6.38 1.46
C ASN A 196 -9.42 7.71 0.69
N GLN A 197 -10.59 8.33 0.54
CA GLN A 197 -10.69 9.68 -0.03
C GLN A 197 -9.90 10.70 0.81
N ILE A 198 -9.89 10.51 2.13
CA ILE A 198 -9.11 11.35 3.05
C ILE A 198 -7.62 11.13 2.80
N THR A 199 -7.20 9.87 2.64
CA THR A 199 -5.81 9.50 2.33
C THR A 199 -5.36 10.10 0.99
N ALA A 200 -6.20 10.04 -0.04
CA ALA A 200 -5.91 10.57 -1.36
C ALA A 200 -5.59 12.08 -1.34
N LYS A 201 -6.34 12.86 -0.55
CA LYS A 201 -6.14 14.32 -0.41
C LYS A 201 -4.85 14.70 0.34
N ARG A 202 -4.26 13.75 1.07
CA ARG A 202 -3.10 13.98 1.94
C ARG A 202 -1.76 13.72 1.28
N ASN A 203 -1.74 13.33 0.01
CA ASN A 203 -0.52 13.12 -0.78
C ASN A 203 0.50 12.16 -0.13
N VAL A 204 0.03 11.06 0.45
CA VAL A 204 0.93 10.05 1.00
C VAL A 204 1.81 9.47 -0.10
N MET A 205 3.10 9.33 0.18
CA MET A 205 4.09 8.70 -0.70
C MET A 205 4.71 7.48 -0.02
N PHE A 206 5.09 6.50 -0.81
CA PHE A 206 5.83 5.32 -0.36
C PHE A 206 7.29 5.42 -0.82
N LEU A 207 8.23 5.32 0.12
CA LEU A 207 9.67 5.32 -0.13
C LEU A 207 10.24 3.97 0.28
N SER A 208 10.66 3.17 -0.70
CA SER A 208 11.31 1.90 -0.45
C SER A 208 12.79 2.10 -0.15
N LEU A 209 13.27 1.50 0.94
CA LEU A 209 14.69 1.55 1.29
C LEU A 209 15.58 0.78 0.31
N ILE A 210 15.02 -0.18 -0.42
CA ILE A 210 15.73 -0.93 -1.45
C ILE A 210 16.16 -0.04 -2.61
N HIS A 211 15.39 0.98 -2.96
CA HIS A 211 15.73 1.91 -4.05
C HIS A 211 16.89 2.86 -3.70
N ILE A 212 17.23 3.01 -2.42
CA ILE A 212 18.32 3.88 -1.96
C ILE A 212 19.66 3.14 -1.96
N SER A 213 19.67 1.81 -1.84
CA SER A 213 20.89 1.02 -1.66
C SER A 213 21.25 0.12 -2.85
N GLU A 214 20.52 0.15 -3.95
CA GLU A 214 20.61 -0.89 -4.96
C GLU A 214 20.90 -0.46 -6.38
N PRO A 215 22.06 0.01 -6.74
CA PRO A 215 22.57 -0.36 -8.07
C PRO A 215 23.69 -1.38 -8.08
N THR A 216 24.24 -1.80 -6.97
CA THR A 216 25.58 -2.41 -7.06
C THR A 216 25.77 -3.78 -6.44
N ARG A 217 24.81 -4.39 -5.76
CA ARG A 217 25.04 -5.65 -5.03
C ARG A 217 24.54 -6.93 -5.70
N ARG A 218 23.96 -6.89 -6.89
CA ARG A 218 23.55 -8.11 -7.61
C ARG A 218 24.63 -8.72 -8.52
N ARG A 219 25.89 -8.37 -8.36
CA ARG A 219 27.00 -8.96 -9.14
C ARG A 219 28.01 -9.70 -8.28
N GLY A 220 27.55 -10.47 -7.34
CA GLY A 220 28.45 -11.22 -6.51
C GLY A 220 27.76 -12.29 -5.71
N ILE A 221 27.13 -13.24 -6.37
CA ILE A 221 26.95 -14.63 -5.93
C ILE A 221 27.04 -15.49 -7.18
#